data_15fe5097441bd806269097f5af231bef
#
_entry.id   15fe5097441bd806269097f5af231bef
#
_cell.length_a   1.000
_cell.length_b   1.000
_cell.length_c   1.000
_cell.angle_alpha   90.00
_cell.angle_beta   90.00
_cell.angle_gamma   90.00
#
_symmetry.space_group_name_H-M   'P 1'
#
loop_
_entity.id
_entity.type
_entity.pdbx_description
1 polymer ?
#
loop_
_entity_poly.entity_id
_entity_poly.type
_entity_poly.pdbx_seq_one_letter_code
_entity_poly.pdbx_strand_id
1 'polypeptide(L)'
;MQESTTSLAILVYSHDGAFRRDVAAALGRRPATDLPLVELTEVATAPMIWQLLEKQLFDLVIVDADATPAGGLGIARQAKDELFNSPPFLAVIARSQDAWLATWSKAEAVVPKPLDPFVLAETVATLLRKKIAIAN
;
A
#
# COMPACT_ATOMS: atom_id res chain seq x y z
N MET A 1 -6.97 20.02 -23.17
CA MET A 1 -6.96 19.51 -22.69
C MET A 1 -6.53 19.02 -21.90
N GLN A 2 -6.46 18.91 -21.23
CA GLN A 2 -6.16 18.34 -20.49
C GLN A 2 -6.25 17.37 -20.05
N GLU A 3 -5.84 16.88 -20.30
CA GLU A 3 -6.09 15.92 -19.74
C GLU A 3 -5.86 15.59 -18.66
N SER A 4 -6.38 15.37 -18.29
CA SER A 4 -6.09 15.21 -16.98
C SER A 4 -5.76 13.86 -16.71
N THR A 5 -4.57 13.65 -16.56
CA THR A 5 -4.13 12.44 -16.04
C THR A 5 -4.27 12.53 -14.59
N THR A 6 -5.22 11.87 -14.07
CA THR A 6 -5.34 11.69 -12.65
C THR A 6 -4.29 10.69 -12.21
N SER A 7 -3.37 11.09 -11.38
CA SER A 7 -2.41 10.19 -10.77
C SER A 7 -3.12 9.27 -9.79
N LEU A 8 -2.60 8.07 -9.61
CA LEU A 8 -3.07 7.18 -8.56
C LEU A 8 -2.27 7.47 -7.29
N ALA A 9 -2.96 7.55 -6.17
CA ALA A 9 -2.33 7.91 -4.89
C ALA A 9 -2.04 6.66 -4.07
N ILE A 10 -0.78 6.46 -3.71
CA ILE A 10 -0.35 5.31 -2.91
C ILE A 10 0.32 5.80 -1.64
N LEU A 11 -0.14 5.28 -0.50
CA LEU A 11 0.44 5.60 0.80
C LEU A 11 1.35 4.46 1.21
N VAL A 12 2.58 4.77 1.64
CA VAL A 12 3.57 3.76 2.05
C VAL A 12 3.95 4.01 3.49
N TYR A 13 3.79 3.00 4.34
CA TYR A 13 4.07 3.12 5.76
C TYR A 13 5.14 2.15 6.22
N SER A 14 6.19 2.68 6.80
CA SER A 14 7.16 1.96 7.62
C SER A 14 7.97 2.99 8.39
N HIS A 15 8.40 2.62 9.60
CA HIS A 15 9.36 3.47 10.33
C HIS A 15 10.74 3.43 9.66
N ASP A 16 10.98 2.42 8.82
CA ASP A 16 12.28 2.20 8.19
C ASP A 16 12.33 2.92 6.84
N GLY A 17 13.14 3.97 6.76
CA GLY A 17 13.29 4.72 5.52
C GLY A 17 13.85 3.90 4.36
N ALA A 18 14.69 2.90 4.65
CA ALA A 18 15.23 2.04 3.60
C ALA A 18 14.10 1.22 2.96
N PHE A 19 13.17 0.71 3.77
CA PHE A 19 12.02 0.00 3.25
C PHE A 19 11.21 0.91 2.32
N ARG A 20 10.92 2.13 2.76
CA ARG A 20 10.13 3.06 1.94
C ARG A 20 10.82 3.39 0.63
N ARG A 21 12.15 3.57 0.66
CA ARG A 21 12.91 3.82 -0.56
C ARG A 21 12.89 2.63 -1.50
N ASP A 22 12.95 1.41 -0.96
CA ASP A 22 12.90 0.20 -1.78
C ASP A 22 11.55 0.07 -2.49
N VAL A 23 10.48 0.38 -1.78
CA VAL A 23 9.15 0.37 -2.39
C VAL A 23 9.08 1.42 -3.51
N ALA A 24 9.54 2.63 -3.24
CA ALA A 24 9.52 3.68 -4.25
C ALA A 24 10.32 3.30 -5.49
N ALA A 25 11.49 2.70 -5.28
CA ALA A 25 12.33 2.28 -6.40
C ALA A 25 11.66 1.17 -7.23
N ALA A 26 10.99 0.23 -6.55
CA ALA A 26 10.33 -0.87 -7.24
C ALA A 26 9.16 -0.39 -8.10
N LEU A 27 8.40 0.58 -7.62
CA LEU A 27 7.22 1.05 -8.34
C LEU A 27 7.55 2.09 -9.40
N GLY A 28 8.61 2.86 -9.18
CA GLY A 28 8.93 3.95 -10.08
C GLY A 28 7.76 4.92 -10.19
N ARG A 29 7.61 5.53 -11.34
CA ARG A 29 6.52 6.46 -11.60
C ARG A 29 5.27 5.75 -12.08
N ARG A 30 5.41 4.51 -12.52
CA ARG A 30 4.30 3.75 -13.10
C ARG A 30 4.64 2.26 -12.96
N PRO A 31 3.93 1.51 -12.12
CA PRO A 31 4.26 0.10 -11.90
C PRO A 31 3.98 -0.80 -13.10
N ALA A 32 3.18 -0.34 -14.05
CA ALA A 32 2.93 -1.04 -15.30
C ALA A 32 2.57 -0.02 -16.37
N THR A 33 2.86 -0.36 -17.63
CA THR A 33 2.71 0.60 -18.73
C THR A 33 1.26 0.98 -19.01
N ASP A 34 0.32 0.11 -18.62
CA ASP A 34 -1.11 0.38 -18.84
C ASP A 34 -1.76 1.20 -17.74
N LEU A 35 -0.99 1.59 -16.72
CA LEU A 35 -1.54 2.35 -15.59
C LEU A 35 -1.19 3.83 -15.69
N PRO A 36 -2.01 4.69 -15.06
CA PRO A 36 -1.60 6.09 -14.88
C PRO A 36 -0.36 6.19 -14.00
N LEU A 37 0.23 7.36 -13.97
CA LEU A 37 1.33 7.63 -13.04
C LEU A 37 0.86 7.47 -11.61
N VAL A 38 1.79 7.10 -10.72
CA VAL A 38 1.49 6.98 -9.29
C VAL A 38 2.23 8.07 -8.54
N GLU A 39 1.59 8.54 -7.47
CA GLU A 39 2.21 9.46 -6.52
C GLU A 39 2.29 8.76 -5.20
N LEU A 40 3.50 8.62 -4.68
CA LEU A 40 3.73 7.95 -3.40
C LEU A 40 3.82 8.99 -2.29
N THR A 41 3.10 8.73 -1.22
CA THR A 41 3.23 9.48 0.01
C THR A 41 3.82 8.55 1.05
N GLU A 42 4.97 8.90 1.61
CA GLU A 42 5.67 8.06 2.58
C GLU A 42 5.43 8.59 3.98
N VAL A 43 5.09 7.70 4.89
CA VAL A 43 4.90 8.06 6.29
C VAL A 43 5.62 7.07 7.19
N ALA A 44 6.08 7.58 8.32
CA ALA A 44 6.88 6.79 9.26
C ALA A 44 6.15 6.42 10.53
N THR A 45 4.98 7.00 10.79
CA THR A 45 4.27 6.80 12.06
C THR A 45 2.79 6.53 11.82
N ALA A 46 2.18 5.77 12.74
CA ALA A 46 0.76 5.44 12.64
C ALA A 46 -0.15 6.68 12.72
N PRO A 47 0.10 7.65 13.63
CA PRO A 47 -0.77 8.84 13.64
C PRO A 47 -0.83 9.56 12.31
N MET A 48 0.27 9.57 11.56
CA MET A 48 0.29 10.23 10.26
C MET A 48 -0.59 9.48 9.26
N ILE A 49 -0.62 8.14 9.33
CA ILE A 49 -1.51 7.36 8.47
C ILE A 49 -2.95 7.79 8.67
N TRP A 50 -3.38 7.87 9.95
CA TRP A 50 -4.77 8.20 10.23
C TRP A 50 -5.12 9.59 9.77
N GLN A 51 -4.22 10.55 9.97
CA GLN A 51 -4.44 11.89 9.48
C GLN A 51 -4.64 11.94 7.98
N LEU A 52 -3.81 11.22 7.24
CA LEU A 52 -3.90 11.24 5.79
C LEU A 52 -5.13 10.50 5.28
N LEU A 53 -5.49 9.37 5.90
CA LEU A 53 -6.67 8.63 5.49
C LEU A 53 -7.95 9.41 5.74
N GLU A 54 -7.95 10.33 6.70
CA GLU A 54 -9.08 11.20 6.94
C GLU A 54 -9.17 12.35 5.94
N LYS A 55 -8.03 12.76 5.40
CA LYS A 55 -7.98 13.97 4.56
C LYS A 55 -8.15 13.68 3.09
N GLN A 56 -7.73 12.53 2.61
CA GLN A 56 -7.80 12.23 1.19
C GLN A 56 -8.03 10.75 0.95
N LEU A 57 -8.46 10.46 -0.27
CA LEU A 57 -8.64 9.08 -0.71
C LEU A 57 -7.35 8.56 -1.31
N PHE A 58 -6.95 7.37 -0.91
CA PHE A 58 -5.82 6.67 -1.50
C PHE A 58 -6.32 5.49 -2.32
N ASP A 59 -5.60 5.18 -3.37
CA ASP A 59 -5.94 4.04 -4.22
C ASP A 59 -5.35 2.75 -3.69
N LEU A 60 -4.31 2.85 -2.87
CA LEU A 60 -3.64 1.70 -2.27
C LEU A 60 -2.82 2.16 -1.08
N VAL A 61 -2.76 1.32 -0.04
CA VAL A 61 -1.88 1.54 1.10
C VAL A 61 -0.94 0.35 1.21
N ILE A 62 0.36 0.59 1.22
CA ILE A 62 1.38 -0.45 1.39
C ILE A 62 1.94 -0.31 2.79
N VAL A 63 1.87 -1.39 3.58
CA VAL A 63 2.29 -1.36 4.97
C VAL A 63 3.36 -2.40 5.25
N ASP A 64 4.32 -2.02 6.07
CA ASP A 64 5.37 -2.89 6.56
C ASP A 64 4.87 -3.60 7.81
N ALA A 65 4.72 -4.92 7.75
CA ALA A 65 4.23 -5.67 8.90
C ALA A 65 5.17 -5.57 10.10
N ASP A 66 6.45 -5.32 9.84
CA ASP A 66 7.46 -5.22 10.91
C ASP A 66 7.67 -3.80 11.42
N ALA A 67 6.87 -2.84 10.96
CA ALA A 67 7.02 -1.46 11.42
C ALA A 67 6.79 -1.37 12.93
N THR A 68 7.53 -0.48 13.58
CA THR A 68 7.40 -0.26 15.02
C THR A 68 7.18 1.22 15.29
N PRO A 69 6.51 1.56 16.38
CA PRO A 69 5.88 0.67 17.35
C PRO A 69 4.58 0.03 16.88
N ALA A 70 3.99 0.52 15.79
CA ALA A 70 2.74 -0.02 15.28
C ALA A 70 2.97 -0.82 14.01
N GLY A 71 2.71 -2.12 14.03
CA GLY A 71 2.89 -2.98 12.88
C GLY A 71 1.80 -2.76 11.83
N GLY A 72 2.19 -2.94 10.56
CA GLY A 72 1.28 -2.67 9.46
C GLY A 72 0.05 -3.54 9.42
N LEU A 73 0.14 -4.79 9.89
CA LEU A 73 -1.02 -5.68 9.87
C LEU A 73 -2.13 -5.21 10.80
N GLY A 74 -1.76 -4.70 11.99
CA GLY A 74 -2.74 -4.13 12.90
C GLY A 74 -3.40 -2.88 12.33
N ILE A 75 -2.61 -2.05 11.65
CA ILE A 75 -3.14 -0.86 11.02
C ILE A 75 -4.13 -1.23 9.91
N ALA A 76 -3.79 -2.23 9.08
CA ALA A 76 -4.69 -2.68 8.03
C ALA A 76 -6.02 -3.16 8.60
N ARG A 77 -5.96 -3.96 9.67
CA ARG A 77 -7.17 -4.47 10.31
C ARG A 77 -8.02 -3.35 10.86
N GLN A 78 -7.39 -2.40 11.54
CA GLN A 78 -8.12 -1.27 12.11
C GLN A 78 -8.79 -0.43 11.02
N ALA A 79 -8.09 -0.19 9.92
CA ALA A 79 -8.66 0.57 8.82
C ALA A 79 -9.89 -0.15 8.24
N LYS A 80 -9.80 -1.47 8.06
CA LYS A 80 -10.91 -2.24 7.52
C LYS A 80 -12.11 -2.23 8.45
N ASP A 81 -11.86 -2.23 9.76
CA ASP A 81 -12.96 -2.27 10.74
C ASP A 81 -13.57 -0.90 10.97
N GLU A 82 -12.81 0.18 10.84
CA GLU A 82 -13.26 1.50 11.27
C GLU A 82 -13.55 2.49 10.14
N LEU A 83 -12.92 2.34 8.98
CA LEU A 83 -13.14 3.30 7.89
C LEU A 83 -14.25 2.83 6.98
N PHE A 84 -15.17 3.75 6.66
CA PHE A 84 -16.28 3.43 5.78
C PHE A 84 -15.80 3.01 4.39
N ASN A 85 -14.88 3.78 3.82
CA ASN A 85 -14.32 3.49 2.50
C ASN A 85 -12.83 3.22 2.62
N SER A 86 -12.46 2.15 3.34
CA SER A 86 -11.06 1.81 3.47
C SER A 86 -10.47 1.47 2.09
N PRO A 87 -9.31 2.05 1.75
CA PRO A 87 -8.62 1.64 0.52
C PRO A 87 -8.10 0.21 0.65
N PRO A 88 -7.73 -0.42 -0.47
CA PRO A 88 -7.06 -1.71 -0.40
C PRO A 88 -5.70 -1.58 0.25
N PHE A 89 -5.30 -2.62 0.99
CA PHE A 89 -4.01 -2.68 1.66
C PHE A 89 -3.17 -3.82 1.09
N LEU A 90 -1.88 -3.56 0.91
CA LEU A 90 -0.89 -4.57 0.60
C LEU A 90 0.08 -4.62 1.77
N ALA A 91 0.23 -5.79 2.38
CA ALA A 91 1.13 -5.96 3.52
C ALA A 91 2.41 -6.68 3.08
N VAL A 92 3.55 -6.18 3.55
CA VAL A 92 4.84 -6.83 3.31
C VAL A 92 5.24 -7.52 4.60
N ILE A 93 5.39 -8.85 4.55
CA ILE A 93 5.68 -9.66 5.75
C ILE A 93 7.07 -10.29 5.65
N ALA A 94 7.74 -10.41 6.81
CA ALA A 94 9.10 -10.94 6.84
C ALA A 94 9.13 -12.46 6.99
N ARG A 95 8.10 -13.05 7.60
CA ARG A 95 8.12 -14.46 7.93
C ARG A 95 6.86 -15.17 7.43
N SER A 96 7.04 -16.36 6.91
CA SER A 96 5.91 -17.13 6.40
C SER A 96 4.91 -17.48 7.50
N GLN A 97 5.36 -17.64 8.75
CA GLN A 97 4.43 -17.92 9.85
C GLN A 97 3.52 -16.75 10.16
N ASP A 98 3.77 -15.58 9.59
CA ASP A 98 2.89 -14.44 9.76
C ASP A 98 1.70 -14.47 8.80
N ALA A 99 1.62 -15.50 7.95
CA ALA A 99 0.55 -15.59 6.97
C ALA A 99 -0.84 -15.56 7.60
N TRP A 100 -1.03 -16.20 8.76
CA TRP A 100 -2.32 -16.18 9.41
C TRP A 100 -2.68 -14.78 9.92
N LEU A 101 -1.66 -14.03 10.36
CA LEU A 101 -1.87 -12.63 10.75
C LEU A 101 -2.22 -11.77 9.54
N ALA A 102 -1.64 -12.09 8.39
CA ALA A 102 -2.00 -11.38 7.16
C ALA A 102 -3.47 -11.61 6.80
N THR A 103 -3.96 -12.84 6.94
CA THR A 103 -5.36 -13.13 6.75
C THR A 103 -6.22 -12.37 7.76
N TRP A 104 -5.81 -12.39 9.02
CA TRP A 104 -6.52 -11.66 10.08
C TRP A 104 -6.59 -10.17 9.77
N SER A 105 -5.54 -9.59 9.18
CA SER A 105 -5.48 -8.16 8.90
C SER A 105 -6.45 -7.71 7.80
N LYS A 106 -6.96 -8.65 7.02
CA LYS A 106 -7.86 -8.38 5.89
C LYS A 106 -7.19 -7.59 4.77
N ALA A 107 -5.85 -7.63 4.70
CA ALA A 107 -5.14 -7.00 3.59
C ALA A 107 -5.51 -7.71 2.28
N GLU A 108 -5.65 -6.95 1.21
CA GLU A 108 -6.02 -7.50 -0.10
C GLU A 108 -4.90 -8.30 -0.74
N ALA A 109 -3.65 -8.00 -0.40
CA ALA A 109 -2.51 -8.74 -0.91
C ALA A 109 -1.40 -8.76 0.10
N VAL A 110 -0.53 -9.77 -0.01
CA VAL A 110 0.62 -9.94 0.88
C VAL A 110 1.82 -10.32 0.02
N VAL A 111 2.95 -9.66 0.25
CA VAL A 111 4.20 -10.04 -0.39
C VAL A 111 5.27 -10.25 0.66
N PRO A 112 6.23 -11.16 0.43
CA PRO A 112 7.25 -11.45 1.43
C PRO A 112 8.46 -10.54 1.31
N LYS A 113 9.23 -10.46 2.39
CA LYS A 113 10.58 -9.90 2.36
C LYS A 113 11.57 -11.03 2.10
N PRO A 114 12.70 -10.75 1.49
CA PRO A 114 13.13 -9.43 1.00
C PRO A 114 12.30 -9.01 -0.22
N LEU A 115 12.11 -7.71 -0.36
CA LEU A 115 11.28 -7.19 -1.46
C LEU A 115 11.89 -7.55 -2.80
N ASP A 116 11.09 -8.22 -3.63
CA ASP A 116 11.42 -8.45 -5.02
C ASP A 116 10.70 -7.35 -5.81
N PRO A 117 11.45 -6.47 -6.50
CA PRO A 117 10.82 -5.35 -7.20
C PRO A 117 9.79 -5.77 -8.23
N PHE A 118 10.02 -6.87 -8.93
CA PHE A 118 9.07 -7.33 -9.93
C PHE A 118 7.80 -7.87 -9.31
N VAL A 119 7.92 -8.65 -8.23
CA VAL A 119 6.76 -9.18 -7.53
C VAL A 119 5.93 -8.04 -6.94
N LEU A 120 6.59 -7.07 -6.32
CA LEU A 120 5.87 -5.95 -5.73
C LEU A 120 5.15 -5.14 -6.81
N ALA A 121 5.85 -4.79 -7.88
CA ALA A 121 5.24 -3.99 -8.95
C ALA A 121 4.05 -4.71 -9.58
N GLU A 122 4.19 -6.01 -9.81
CA GLU A 122 3.10 -6.80 -10.40
C GLU A 122 1.89 -6.88 -9.48
N THR A 123 2.13 -7.10 -8.19
CA THR A 123 1.05 -7.17 -7.21
C THR A 123 0.33 -5.82 -7.10
N VAL A 124 1.09 -4.75 -7.03
CA VAL A 124 0.52 -3.40 -6.99
C VAL A 124 -0.30 -3.13 -8.24
N ALA A 125 0.24 -3.46 -9.41
CA ALA A 125 -0.46 -3.23 -10.66
C ALA A 125 -1.78 -3.99 -10.69
N THR A 126 -1.80 -5.23 -10.22
CA THR A 126 -3.03 -6.03 -10.16
C THR A 126 -4.08 -5.37 -9.29
N LEU A 127 -3.68 -4.88 -8.10
CA LEU A 127 -4.61 -4.22 -7.20
C LEU A 127 -5.14 -2.92 -7.79
N LEU A 128 -4.27 -2.14 -8.43
CA LEU A 128 -4.69 -0.87 -9.03
C LEU A 128 -5.63 -1.09 -10.21
N ARG A 129 -5.37 -2.10 -11.04
CA ARG A 129 -6.27 -2.43 -12.15
C ARG A 129 -7.65 -2.80 -11.65
N LYS A 130 -7.70 -3.57 -10.58
CA LYS A 130 -8.96 -3.96 -9.98
C LYS A 130 -9.74 -2.76 -9.49
N LYS A 131 -9.05 -1.83 -8.84
CA LYS A 131 -9.68 -0.64 -8.34
C LYS A 131 -10.22 0.24 -9.47
N ILE A 132 -9.45 0.39 -10.54
CA ILE A 132 -9.88 1.16 -11.71
C ILE A 132 -11.11 0.51 -12.36
N ALA A 133 -11.11 -0.81 -12.50
CA ALA A 133 -12.24 -1.53 -13.08
C ALA A 133 -13.51 -1.34 -12.28
N ILE A 134 -13.41 -1.37 -10.95
CA ILE A 134 -14.58 -1.16 -10.09
C ILE A 134 -15.10 0.26 -10.21
N ALA A 135 -14.20 1.23 -10.34
CA ALA A 135 -14.60 2.64 -10.42
C ALA A 135 -15.29 2.98 -11.74
N ASN A 136 -15.04 2.19 -12.76
CA ASN A 136 -15.68 2.36 -14.05
C ASN A 136 -16.96 1.55 -14.14
#